data_e5194617529dd524221327f2221bb412
#
_entry.id   e5194617529dd524221327f2221bb412
#
_cell.length_a   1.000
_cell.length_b   1.000
_cell.length_c   1.000
_cell.angle_alpha   90.00
_cell.angle_beta   90.00
_cell.angle_gamma   90.00
#
_symmetry.space_group_name_H-M   'P 1'
#
loop_
_entity.id
_entity.type
_entity.pdbx_description
1 polymer ?
#
loop_
_entity_poly.entity_id
_entity_poly.type
_entity_poly.pdbx_seq_one_letter_code
_entity_poly.pdbx_strand_id
1 'polypeptide(L)'
;FDKNTMEDYPIKFSDEPGLEQYDAPTLLEDGTRVIPKEMQYVVVMLHEWPGGSKGAEYAPTLLTEAFSTMAYTRLAPTVWMLAEFIRGLGYHAIPCGNDVALSIPLAVDAGLGQLGRHSNLINPKIGSRLRISKVITDLPLEPDGARDFGITEFCDICLKCTRKCGAGAIPTGARSYQPNNECNTTGVLQW
;
A
#
# COMPACT_ATOMS: atom_id res chain seq x y z
N PHE A 1 5.50 -7.33 -14.37
CA PHE A 1 4.47 -7.16 -15.41
C PHE A 1 5.07 -7.46 -16.76
N ASP A 2 4.55 -8.49 -17.42
CA ASP A 2 4.89 -8.78 -18.80
C ASP A 2 3.98 -7.96 -19.73
N LYS A 3 4.55 -7.00 -20.44
CA LYS A 3 3.81 -6.16 -21.37
C LYS A 3 3.30 -6.88 -22.65
N ASN A 4 3.76 -8.10 -22.91
CA ASN A 4 3.30 -8.89 -24.06
C ASN A 4 2.05 -9.72 -23.71
N THR A 5 1.99 -10.26 -22.49
CA THR A 5 0.85 -11.04 -22.00
C THR A 5 -0.13 -10.22 -21.18
N MET A 6 0.26 -9.00 -20.74
CA MET A 6 -0.49 -8.15 -19.83
C MET A 6 -0.70 -8.78 -18.44
N GLU A 7 0.12 -9.75 -18.08
CA GLU A 7 0.09 -10.45 -16.80
C GLU A 7 1.18 -9.94 -15.87
N ASP A 8 0.91 -9.90 -14.58
CA ASP A 8 1.92 -9.64 -13.58
C ASP A 8 2.78 -10.89 -13.36
N TYR A 9 4.08 -10.71 -13.23
CA TYR A 9 4.95 -11.82 -12.85
C TYR A 9 4.57 -12.35 -11.47
N PRO A 10 4.49 -13.68 -11.29
CA PRO A 10 4.12 -14.28 -10.00
C PRO A 10 5.10 -13.87 -8.90
N ILE A 11 4.57 -13.65 -7.71
CA ILE A 11 5.34 -13.50 -6.49
C ILE A 11 5.08 -14.73 -5.64
N LYS A 12 6.14 -15.40 -5.22
CA LYS A 12 6.10 -16.63 -4.43
C LYS A 12 7.01 -16.50 -3.22
N PHE A 13 6.72 -17.30 -2.20
CA PHE A 13 7.59 -17.39 -1.03
C PHE A 13 8.45 -18.65 -1.08
N SER A 14 9.62 -18.61 -0.44
CA SER A 14 10.55 -19.74 -0.49
C SER A 14 10.12 -20.94 0.36
N ASP A 15 8.99 -20.86 1.07
CA ASP A 15 8.33 -22.00 1.73
C ASP A 15 7.42 -22.80 0.79
N GLU A 16 7.20 -22.33 -0.45
CA GLU A 16 6.48 -23.10 -1.45
C GLU A 16 7.34 -24.25 -2.00
N PRO A 17 6.72 -25.42 -2.33
CA PRO A 17 7.45 -26.58 -2.83
C PRO A 17 8.32 -26.26 -4.06
N GLY A 18 9.60 -26.63 -3.97
CA GLY A 18 10.57 -26.43 -5.03
C GLY A 18 11.27 -25.07 -5.02
N LEU A 19 11.00 -24.23 -4.01
CA LEU A 19 11.62 -22.90 -3.86
C LEU A 19 12.48 -22.79 -2.57
N GLU A 20 12.60 -23.86 -1.79
CA GLU A 20 13.24 -23.88 -0.47
C GLU A 20 14.74 -23.50 -0.48
N GLN A 21 15.39 -23.61 -1.65
CA GLN A 21 16.80 -23.26 -1.83
C GLN A 21 17.08 -21.75 -1.91
N TYR A 22 16.02 -20.93 -2.05
CA TYR A 22 16.18 -19.49 -2.18
C TYR A 22 16.14 -18.79 -0.82
N ASP A 23 17.31 -18.48 -0.29
CA ASP A 23 17.53 -17.78 0.98
C ASP A 23 17.69 -16.26 0.82
N ALA A 24 17.72 -15.77 -0.41
CA ALA A 24 17.77 -14.36 -0.78
C ALA A 24 16.71 -14.00 -1.83
N PRO A 25 16.26 -12.73 -1.89
CA PRO A 25 15.33 -12.27 -2.92
C PRO A 25 15.84 -12.60 -4.31
N THR A 26 15.12 -13.42 -5.04
CA THR A 26 15.56 -13.97 -6.33
C THR A 26 14.54 -13.71 -7.44
N LEU A 27 15.03 -13.37 -8.63
CA LEU A 27 14.24 -13.31 -9.85
C LEU A 27 14.58 -14.54 -10.70
N LEU A 28 13.59 -15.39 -10.95
CA LEU A 28 13.74 -16.57 -11.79
C LEU A 28 13.70 -16.21 -13.27
N GLU A 29 14.15 -17.14 -14.13
CA GLU A 29 14.21 -16.95 -15.58
C GLU A 29 12.83 -16.73 -16.21
N ASP A 30 11.78 -17.31 -15.63
CA ASP A 30 10.39 -17.15 -16.04
C ASP A 30 9.77 -15.82 -15.56
N GLY A 31 10.52 -14.99 -14.86
CA GLY A 31 10.06 -13.73 -14.30
C GLY A 31 9.42 -13.85 -12.90
N THR A 32 9.31 -15.05 -12.34
CA THR A 32 8.81 -15.27 -10.97
C THR A 32 9.76 -14.61 -9.96
N ARG A 33 9.20 -13.86 -9.01
CA ARG A 33 9.94 -13.22 -7.91
C ARG A 33 9.78 -14.06 -6.66
N VAL A 34 10.90 -14.57 -6.13
CA VAL A 34 10.90 -15.35 -4.91
C VAL A 34 11.31 -14.48 -3.73
N ILE A 35 10.47 -14.46 -2.71
CA ILE A 35 10.72 -13.76 -1.44
C ILE A 35 11.08 -14.82 -0.40
N PRO A 36 12.25 -14.73 0.26
CA PRO A 36 12.59 -15.62 1.36
C PRO A 36 11.55 -15.60 2.46
N LYS A 37 11.23 -16.77 3.01
CA LYS A 37 10.26 -16.91 4.12
C LYS A 37 10.67 -16.18 5.40
N GLU A 38 11.95 -15.92 5.56
CA GLU A 38 12.53 -15.16 6.67
C GLU A 38 12.19 -13.66 6.61
N MET A 39 11.83 -13.15 5.44
CA MET A 39 11.45 -11.75 5.24
C MET A 39 10.01 -11.48 5.71
N GLN A 40 9.81 -11.50 7.02
CA GLN A 40 8.50 -11.44 7.68
C GLN A 40 8.12 -10.05 8.20
N TYR A 41 9.04 -9.08 8.11
CA TYR A 41 8.83 -7.73 8.63
C TYR A 41 8.64 -6.74 7.50
N VAL A 42 7.80 -5.74 7.75
CA VAL A 42 7.52 -4.69 6.77
C VAL A 42 7.59 -3.33 7.44
N VAL A 43 8.48 -2.49 6.95
CA VAL A 43 8.51 -1.06 7.35
C VAL A 43 7.64 -0.28 6.38
N VAL A 44 6.60 0.37 6.88
CA VAL A 44 5.66 1.15 6.05
C VAL A 44 5.91 2.65 6.24
N MET A 45 5.93 3.38 5.14
CA MET A 45 6.16 4.83 5.13
C MET A 45 5.02 5.56 4.42
N LEU A 46 4.63 6.71 4.98
CA LEU A 46 3.66 7.61 4.37
C LEU A 46 4.38 8.81 3.75
N HIS A 47 4.00 9.15 2.53
CA HIS A 47 4.51 10.30 1.80
C HIS A 47 3.36 11.28 1.56
N GLU A 48 3.36 12.40 2.28
CA GLU A 48 2.35 13.43 2.12
C GLU A 48 2.45 14.09 0.74
N TRP A 49 1.29 14.39 0.15
CA TRP A 49 1.25 15.20 -1.07
C TRP A 49 1.65 16.64 -0.76
N PRO A 50 2.61 17.21 -1.49
CA PRO A 50 2.90 18.62 -1.38
C PRO A 50 1.66 19.48 -1.70
N GLY A 51 1.47 20.57 -0.99
CA GLY A 51 0.34 21.48 -1.23
C GLY A 51 -0.92 21.22 -0.40
N GLY A 52 -0.93 20.21 0.46
CA GLY A 52 -2.00 20.01 1.46
C GLY A 52 -3.41 19.95 0.86
N SER A 53 -4.39 20.59 1.54
CA SER A 53 -5.81 20.57 1.15
C SER A 53 -6.13 21.31 -0.13
N LYS A 54 -5.34 22.26 -0.54
CA LYS A 54 -5.61 23.13 -1.69
C LYS A 54 -5.48 22.40 -3.04
N GLY A 55 -4.69 21.34 -3.13
CA GLY A 55 -4.49 20.58 -4.37
C GLY A 55 -5.57 19.57 -4.71
N ALA A 56 -6.50 19.28 -3.79
CA ALA A 56 -7.51 18.22 -3.97
C ALA A 56 -8.95 18.77 -4.03
N GLU A 57 -9.14 20.08 -4.06
CA GLU A 57 -10.47 20.70 -4.02
C GLU A 57 -11.22 20.57 -5.35
N TYR A 58 -10.54 20.33 -6.43
CA TYR A 58 -11.12 20.30 -7.77
C TYR A 58 -10.66 19.08 -8.55
N ALA A 59 -11.56 18.54 -9.36
CA ALA A 59 -11.36 17.42 -10.30
C ALA A 59 -10.07 17.56 -11.13
N PRO A 60 -9.58 16.50 -11.78
CA PRO A 60 -8.19 16.39 -12.22
C PRO A 60 -7.69 17.63 -12.94
N THR A 61 -6.87 18.39 -12.23
CA THR A 61 -6.19 19.56 -12.76
C THR A 61 -4.71 19.22 -12.93
N LEU A 62 -4.01 19.96 -13.81
CA LEU A 62 -2.55 19.84 -13.93
C LEU A 62 -1.84 19.98 -12.58
N LEU A 63 -2.39 20.78 -11.67
CA LEU A 63 -1.83 20.96 -10.33
C LEU A 63 -1.97 19.70 -9.45
N THR A 64 -3.13 19.02 -9.53
CA THR A 64 -3.36 17.75 -8.80
C THR A 64 -2.41 16.68 -9.30
N GLU A 65 -2.22 16.56 -10.61
CA GLU A 65 -1.28 15.62 -11.21
C GLU A 65 0.18 15.95 -10.85
N ALA A 66 0.54 17.23 -10.85
CA ALA A 66 1.88 17.67 -10.43
C ALA A 66 2.16 17.26 -8.97
N PHE A 67 1.23 17.46 -8.04
CA PHE A 67 1.38 17.07 -6.64
C PHE A 67 1.45 15.53 -6.47
N SER A 68 0.65 14.79 -7.22
CA SER A 68 0.71 13.33 -7.26
C SER A 68 2.09 12.85 -7.72
N THR A 69 2.58 13.39 -8.83
CA THR A 69 3.89 13.06 -9.39
C THR A 69 5.03 13.42 -8.42
N MET A 70 4.97 14.60 -7.78
CA MET A 70 5.95 14.99 -6.78
C MET A 70 5.98 14.04 -5.57
N ALA A 71 4.83 13.50 -5.15
CA ALA A 71 4.79 12.52 -4.08
C ALA A 71 5.49 11.21 -4.48
N TYR A 72 5.28 10.73 -5.72
CA TYR A 72 6.01 9.57 -6.26
C TYR A 72 7.50 9.83 -6.41
N THR A 73 7.89 11.02 -6.85
CA THR A 73 9.31 11.41 -6.97
C THR A 73 10.04 11.35 -5.63
N ARG A 74 9.35 11.65 -4.52
CA ARG A 74 9.91 11.53 -3.17
C ARG A 74 9.89 10.09 -2.65
N LEU A 75 8.85 9.33 -2.99
CA LEU A 75 8.67 7.96 -2.56
C LEU A 75 9.82 7.07 -3.00
N ALA A 76 10.18 7.08 -4.29
CA ALA A 76 11.16 6.18 -4.86
C ALA A 76 12.55 6.28 -4.21
N PRO A 77 13.19 7.46 -4.10
CA PRO A 77 14.49 7.55 -3.43
C PRO A 77 14.41 7.25 -1.94
N THR A 78 13.32 7.62 -1.26
CA THR A 78 13.18 7.37 0.19
C THR A 78 13.12 5.89 0.50
N VAL A 79 12.31 5.13 -0.22
CA VAL A 79 12.19 3.69 -0.02
C VAL A 79 13.49 2.97 -0.39
N TRP A 80 14.17 3.43 -1.44
CA TRP A 80 15.47 2.90 -1.83
C TRP A 80 16.53 3.14 -0.76
N MET A 81 16.68 4.38 -0.28
CA MET A 81 17.65 4.72 0.77
C MET A 81 17.44 3.91 2.05
N LEU A 82 16.18 3.69 2.45
CA LEU A 82 15.89 2.85 3.62
C LEU A 82 16.29 1.40 3.37
N ALA A 83 16.00 0.85 2.18
CA ALA A 83 16.40 -0.51 1.84
C ALA A 83 17.93 -0.66 1.83
N GLU A 84 18.67 0.30 1.27
CA GLU A 84 20.14 0.29 1.30
C GLU A 84 20.70 0.41 2.72
N PHE A 85 20.08 1.21 3.58
CA PHE A 85 20.46 1.29 4.99
C PHE A 85 20.30 -0.07 5.68
N ILE A 86 19.16 -0.74 5.49
CA ILE A 86 18.91 -2.07 6.07
C ILE A 86 19.91 -3.10 5.53
N ARG A 87 20.19 -3.08 4.22
CA ARG A 87 21.21 -3.94 3.61
C ARG A 87 22.61 -3.69 4.18
N GLY A 88 22.93 -2.42 4.45
CA GLY A 88 24.19 -2.03 5.12
C GLY A 88 24.32 -2.55 6.55
N LEU A 89 23.22 -2.91 7.21
CA LEU A 89 23.20 -3.59 8.51
C LEU A 89 23.38 -5.11 8.39
N GLY A 90 23.42 -5.67 7.17
CA GLY A 90 23.59 -7.09 6.91
C GLY A 90 22.28 -7.88 6.72
N TYR A 91 21.15 -7.21 6.57
CA TYR A 91 19.84 -7.84 6.35
C TYR A 91 19.39 -7.72 4.89
N HIS A 92 18.48 -8.59 4.47
CA HIS A 92 17.82 -8.42 3.19
C HIS A 92 16.73 -7.35 3.25
N ALA A 93 16.56 -6.62 2.16
CA ALA A 93 15.54 -5.60 2.06
C ALA A 93 15.03 -5.45 0.63
N ILE A 94 13.72 -5.47 0.45
CA ILE A 94 13.05 -5.26 -0.84
C ILE A 94 12.30 -3.93 -0.78
N PRO A 95 12.75 -2.89 -1.50
CA PRO A 95 12.02 -1.64 -1.59
C PRO A 95 10.79 -1.82 -2.49
N CYS A 96 9.62 -1.43 -2.01
CA CYS A 96 8.35 -1.58 -2.70
C CYS A 96 7.55 -0.28 -2.71
N GLY A 97 7.04 0.09 -3.88
CA GLY A 97 6.04 1.12 -4.06
C GLY A 97 4.62 0.56 -3.94
N ASN A 98 3.86 0.61 -5.04
CA ASN A 98 2.52 0.01 -5.12
C ASN A 98 2.53 -1.47 -5.51
N ASP A 99 3.69 -1.99 -5.79
CA ASP A 99 3.96 -3.37 -6.18
C ASP A 99 4.16 -4.29 -4.97
N VAL A 100 4.23 -5.57 -5.22
CA VAL A 100 4.55 -6.69 -4.33
C VAL A 100 3.46 -7.02 -3.31
N ALA A 101 2.94 -6.07 -2.57
CA ALA A 101 1.93 -6.30 -1.53
C ALA A 101 0.94 -5.13 -1.42
N LEU A 102 -0.24 -5.39 -0.86
CA LEU A 102 -1.27 -4.38 -0.65
C LEU A 102 -0.82 -3.36 0.41
N SER A 103 -0.67 -2.11 0.00
CA SER A 103 -0.11 -1.06 0.85
C SER A 103 -1.03 -0.62 1.98
N ILE A 104 -2.35 -0.59 1.75
CA ILE A 104 -3.30 -0.06 2.74
C ILE A 104 -3.46 -0.98 3.96
N PRO A 105 -3.68 -2.31 3.81
CA PRO A 105 -3.70 -3.20 4.95
C PRO A 105 -2.44 -3.12 5.81
N LEU A 106 -1.27 -3.16 5.19
CA LEU A 106 0.01 -3.04 5.89
C LEU A 106 0.15 -1.72 6.65
N ALA A 107 -0.35 -0.62 6.09
CA ALA A 107 -0.33 0.68 6.78
C ALA A 107 -1.33 0.75 7.95
N VAL A 108 -2.45 0.04 7.87
CA VAL A 108 -3.40 -0.09 8.98
C VAL A 108 -2.78 -0.92 10.10
N ASP A 109 -2.19 -2.06 9.78
CA ASP A 109 -1.53 -2.95 10.74
C ASP A 109 -0.33 -2.27 11.42
N ALA A 110 0.39 -1.40 10.70
CA ALA A 110 1.44 -0.56 11.24
C ALA A 110 0.92 0.66 12.05
N GLY A 111 -0.40 0.77 12.31
CA GLY A 111 -0.99 1.84 13.11
C GLY A 111 -0.91 3.24 12.48
N LEU A 112 -0.70 3.33 11.17
CA LEU A 112 -0.52 4.61 10.48
C LEU A 112 -1.82 5.30 10.07
N GLY A 113 -2.95 4.60 10.17
CA GLY A 113 -4.26 5.13 9.82
C GLY A 113 -5.33 4.04 9.75
N GLN A 114 -6.50 4.41 9.26
CA GLN A 114 -7.62 3.49 9.05
C GLN A 114 -8.15 3.62 7.62
N LEU A 115 -8.84 2.57 7.17
CA LEU A 115 -9.50 2.57 5.86
C LEU A 115 -10.69 3.54 5.87
N GLY A 116 -10.69 4.52 4.98
CA GLY A 116 -11.84 5.40 4.76
C GLY A 116 -12.85 4.80 3.80
N ARG A 117 -14.08 5.32 3.81
CA ARG A 117 -15.18 4.91 2.92
C ARG A 117 -14.82 4.95 1.42
N HIS A 118 -13.91 5.82 1.03
CA HIS A 118 -13.40 5.94 -0.35
C HIS A 118 -12.26 4.96 -0.67
N SER A 119 -12.09 3.90 0.14
CA SER A 119 -11.10 2.83 -0.04
C SER A 119 -9.63 3.28 0.01
N ASN A 120 -9.34 4.47 0.53
CA ASN A 120 -7.98 4.92 0.79
C ASN A 120 -7.69 4.99 2.28
N LEU A 121 -6.40 4.91 2.63
CA LEU A 121 -5.95 5.15 4.00
C LEU A 121 -6.24 6.61 4.40
N ILE A 122 -6.73 6.80 5.61
CA ILE A 122 -6.83 8.11 6.26
C ILE A 122 -5.90 8.10 7.47
N ASN A 123 -4.89 8.95 7.42
CA ASN A 123 -4.02 9.21 8.56
C ASN A 123 -4.56 10.41 9.36
N PRO A 124 -4.57 10.39 10.70
CA PRO A 124 -5.17 11.44 11.52
C PRO A 124 -4.49 12.82 11.38
N LYS A 125 -3.23 12.86 10.95
CA LYS A 125 -2.48 14.12 10.79
C LYS A 125 -2.55 14.70 9.37
N ILE A 126 -2.41 13.84 8.36
CA ILE A 126 -2.26 14.27 6.96
C ILE A 126 -3.47 13.93 6.08
N GLY A 127 -4.49 13.27 6.66
CA GLY A 127 -5.69 12.86 5.91
C GLY A 127 -5.42 11.74 4.92
N SER A 128 -6.11 11.76 3.78
CA SER A 128 -6.02 10.73 2.73
C SER A 128 -5.10 11.12 1.56
N ARG A 129 -4.48 12.29 1.62
CA ARG A 129 -3.57 12.77 0.56
C ARG A 129 -2.16 12.33 0.82
N LEU A 130 -1.91 11.08 0.56
CA LEU A 130 -0.64 10.43 0.81
C LEU A 130 -0.38 9.35 -0.24
N ARG A 131 0.87 8.95 -0.34
CA ARG A 131 1.31 7.72 -0.98
C ARG A 131 1.94 6.84 0.07
N ILE A 132 1.89 5.54 -0.16
CA ILE A 132 2.42 4.54 0.77
C ILE A 132 3.54 3.81 0.05
N SER A 133 4.70 3.70 0.71
CA SER A 133 5.75 2.80 0.31
C SER A 133 6.09 1.86 1.46
N LYS A 134 6.81 0.80 1.14
CA LYS A 134 7.16 -0.21 2.13
C LYS A 134 8.50 -0.84 1.80
N VAL A 135 9.18 -1.34 2.82
CA VAL A 135 10.35 -2.21 2.69
C VAL A 135 10.04 -3.53 3.37
N ILE A 136 10.12 -4.63 2.62
CA ILE A 136 10.01 -5.98 3.16
C ILE A 136 11.41 -6.42 3.56
N THR A 137 11.59 -7.00 4.75
CA THR A 137 12.91 -7.31 5.31
C THR A 137 12.86 -8.49 6.28
N ASP A 138 14.02 -9.11 6.48
CA ASP A 138 14.30 -10.07 7.53
C ASP A 138 14.92 -9.42 8.80
N LEU A 139 15.13 -8.09 8.80
CA LEU A 139 15.52 -7.35 10.00
C LEU A 139 14.46 -7.55 11.09
N PRO A 140 14.82 -8.14 12.25
CA PRO A 140 13.86 -8.37 13.32
C PRO A 140 13.40 -7.03 13.91
N LEU A 141 12.11 -6.76 13.81
CA LEU A 141 11.46 -5.54 14.28
C LEU A 141 10.35 -5.90 15.26
N GLU A 142 10.09 -5.04 16.22
CA GLU A 142 8.89 -5.13 17.05
C GLU A 142 7.70 -4.59 16.24
N PRO A 143 6.62 -5.39 16.02
CA PRO A 143 5.45 -4.91 15.29
C PRO A 143 4.72 -3.84 16.08
N ASP A 144 4.28 -2.79 15.37
CA ASP A 144 3.42 -1.77 15.95
C ASP A 144 2.03 -2.37 16.24
N GLY A 145 1.06 -2.24 15.58
CA GLY A 145 -0.30 -2.74 15.74
C GLY A 145 -1.32 -1.71 15.26
N ALA A 146 -2.41 -2.21 14.76
CA ALA A 146 -3.50 -1.39 14.29
C ALA A 146 -4.03 -0.49 15.42
N ARG A 147 -4.33 0.77 15.07
CA ARG A 147 -4.85 1.77 15.99
C ARG A 147 -6.20 2.28 15.50
N ASP A 148 -7.11 2.46 16.44
CA ASP A 148 -8.38 3.12 16.18
C ASP A 148 -8.25 4.64 16.33
N PHE A 149 -8.65 5.35 15.28
CA PHE A 149 -8.63 6.81 15.21
C PHE A 149 -10.06 7.40 15.08
N GLY A 150 -11.11 6.57 15.21
CA GLY A 150 -12.49 6.98 15.00
C GLY A 150 -12.85 7.29 13.54
N ILE A 151 -12.05 6.84 12.57
CA ILE A 151 -12.29 7.12 11.14
C ILE A 151 -13.49 6.36 10.62
N THR A 152 -13.73 5.15 11.12
CA THR A 152 -14.88 4.35 10.72
C THR A 152 -16.18 5.05 11.11
N GLU A 153 -16.32 5.45 12.36
CA GLU A 153 -17.48 6.15 12.91
C GLU A 153 -17.70 7.50 12.24
N PHE A 154 -16.61 8.22 12.00
CA PHE A 154 -16.67 9.46 11.24
C PHE A 154 -17.17 9.26 9.81
N CYS A 155 -16.71 8.22 9.12
CA CYS A 155 -17.14 7.92 7.76
C CYS A 155 -18.62 7.52 7.66
N ASP A 156 -19.18 6.89 8.72
CA ASP A 156 -20.59 6.49 8.76
C ASP A 156 -21.54 7.70 8.74
N ILE A 157 -21.14 8.81 9.32
CA ILE A 157 -21.94 10.05 9.37
C ILE A 157 -21.56 11.08 8.30
N CYS A 158 -20.30 11.11 7.87
CA CYS A 158 -19.81 12.16 6.98
C CYS A 158 -20.35 12.07 5.56
N LEU A 159 -20.27 10.91 4.90
CA LEU A 159 -20.72 10.61 3.53
C LEU A 159 -20.31 11.64 2.44
N LYS A 160 -19.34 12.51 2.70
CA LYS A 160 -18.94 13.57 1.77
C LYS A 160 -18.38 13.00 0.47
N CYS A 161 -17.53 11.96 0.57
CA CYS A 161 -16.94 11.29 -0.60
C CYS A 161 -18.01 10.64 -1.48
N THR A 162 -19.01 9.97 -0.87
CA THR A 162 -20.14 9.34 -1.58
C THR A 162 -20.95 10.39 -2.35
N ARG A 163 -21.34 11.49 -1.68
CA ARG A 163 -22.12 12.56 -2.31
C ARG A 163 -21.39 13.31 -3.42
N LYS A 164 -20.06 13.30 -3.40
CA LYS A 164 -19.21 14.00 -4.39
C LYS A 164 -18.61 13.08 -5.45
N CYS A 165 -18.82 11.77 -5.35
CA CYS A 165 -18.36 10.83 -6.36
C CYS A 165 -19.20 10.96 -7.64
N GLY A 166 -18.63 11.53 -8.69
CA GLY A 166 -19.34 11.71 -9.97
C GLY A 166 -19.72 10.39 -10.65
N ALA A 167 -19.00 9.31 -10.37
CA ALA A 167 -19.30 7.96 -10.88
C ALA A 167 -20.28 7.19 -10.01
N GLY A 168 -20.67 7.68 -8.82
CA GLY A 168 -21.52 6.97 -7.89
C GLY A 168 -20.91 5.67 -7.33
N ALA A 169 -19.59 5.50 -7.44
CA ALA A 169 -18.89 4.26 -7.10
C ALA A 169 -18.69 4.04 -5.60
N ILE A 170 -18.89 5.07 -4.77
CA ILE A 170 -18.67 4.97 -3.32
C ILE A 170 -20.01 4.73 -2.62
N PRO A 171 -20.23 3.58 -1.96
CA PRO A 171 -21.51 3.20 -1.39
C PRO A 171 -21.88 4.06 -0.18
N THR A 172 -23.20 4.18 0.08
CA THR A 172 -23.78 4.86 1.26
C THR A 172 -24.03 3.91 2.43
N GLY A 173 -24.05 2.59 2.16
CA GLY A 173 -24.39 1.56 3.13
C GLY A 173 -23.34 1.35 4.22
N ALA A 174 -23.66 0.44 5.13
CA ALA A 174 -22.71 -0.01 6.15
C ALA A 174 -21.52 -0.74 5.50
N ARG A 175 -20.41 -0.81 6.22
CA ARG A 175 -19.26 -1.59 5.85
C ARG A 175 -19.63 -3.07 5.75
N SER A 176 -19.24 -3.75 4.71
CA SER A 176 -19.51 -5.15 4.48
C SER A 176 -18.29 -5.91 4.02
N TYR A 177 -18.27 -7.19 4.31
CA TYR A 177 -17.30 -8.10 3.74
C TYR A 177 -17.86 -8.64 2.42
N GLN A 178 -17.20 -8.33 1.32
CA GLN A 178 -17.55 -8.84 0.01
C GLN A 178 -16.49 -9.88 -0.42
N PRO A 179 -16.78 -11.19 -0.24
CA PRO A 179 -15.95 -12.20 -0.85
C PRO A 179 -16.24 -12.19 -2.34
N ASN A 180 -15.27 -11.97 -3.18
CA ASN A 180 -15.37 -12.21 -4.64
C ASN A 180 -16.27 -11.28 -5.45
N ASN A 181 -16.06 -10.00 -5.45
CA ASN A 181 -16.38 -9.27 -6.67
C ASN A 181 -15.18 -9.38 -7.65
N GLU A 182 -15.43 -9.13 -8.92
CA GLU A 182 -14.45 -9.29 -10.02
C GLU A 182 -13.14 -8.50 -9.80
N CYS A 183 -13.13 -7.54 -8.92
CA CYS A 183 -11.96 -6.72 -8.60
C CYS A 183 -11.20 -7.19 -7.34
N ASN A 184 -11.70 -8.20 -6.64
CA ASN A 184 -11.14 -8.57 -5.35
C ASN A 184 -11.31 -10.06 -5.04
N THR A 185 -10.32 -10.84 -5.42
CA THR A 185 -10.30 -12.30 -5.25
C THR A 185 -10.06 -12.77 -3.82
N THR A 186 -9.70 -11.89 -2.90
CA THR A 186 -9.24 -12.25 -1.55
C THR A 186 -10.22 -11.94 -0.42
N GLY A 187 -11.38 -11.38 -0.73
CA GLY A 187 -12.38 -11.05 0.29
C GLY A 187 -11.91 -9.97 1.25
N VAL A 188 -11.81 -8.74 0.78
CA VAL A 188 -11.42 -7.59 1.60
C VAL A 188 -12.65 -6.88 2.16
N LEU A 189 -12.54 -6.38 3.38
CA LEU A 189 -13.56 -5.54 3.99
C LEU A 189 -13.76 -4.27 3.13
N GLN A 190 -14.97 -4.06 2.67
CA GLN A 190 -15.37 -2.91 1.87
C GLN A 190 -16.53 -2.15 2.53
N TRP A 191 -16.68 -0.89 2.14
CA TRP A 191 -17.85 -0.10 2.47
C TRP A 191 -18.95 -0.38 1.47
#